data_fef51ac827925870448c8cb968cbb7b4
#
_entry.id   fef51ac827925870448c8cb968cbb7b4
#
_cell.length_a   1.000
_cell.length_b   1.000
_cell.length_c   1.000
_cell.angle_alpha   90.00
_cell.angle_beta   90.00
_cell.angle_gamma   90.00
#
_symmetry.space_group_name_H-M   'P 1'
#
loop_
_entity.id
_entity.type
_entity.pdbx_description
1 polymer ?
#
loop_
_entity_poly.entity_id
_entity_poly.type
_entity_poly.pdbx_seq_one_letter_code
_entity_poly.pdbx_strand_id
1 'polypeptide(L)'
;MSETFRLSDYQIRIGKEDVIERQLHGILSADPENAENQEKAQKALDELLKEMRVRFGTIIKTDNVSFLLGAGASLAVGGVSLANIPKPLEKTLLDKASGEQKGTAVPGWITLFYKIASFLSLGDLSFDTRLKLFQSTEEKDVLAIDLNLEAYLSQLHTWHAGMLDATETLKLTGGTELSIVKSDLARLIKEITSSLTILLNLPKSGLDEPLRHHRKFIKKVLTRPLNLRRANLFTLNYDTLIEQAGDAEGSVLVDGFVGTLRRVFRPESYDIDFYFPAQTTEGRVHRFDRALHLYKLHGSITWHRCEPDWENPFGLYATFYNQDCCTDDVLIYPSPLKYGQALGMPYSELFRRFGNAIAQSQSALFVIGYGFGDDHINALIRQALAIPSFTLVVVDPDPKSEFVSKLEKLEDERVWIVKGWGLGTFERFVAKLLPDLREEEIDAKVMKTYKGLSLPSGRKSDAAEEDSDGK
;
A
#
# COMPACT_ATOMS: atom_id res chain seq x y z
N MET A 1 28.07 11.66 10.85
CA MET A 1 28.84 10.89 9.84
C MET A 1 28.02 10.95 8.56
N SER A 2 28.56 11.54 7.48
CA SER A 2 27.85 11.52 6.17
C SER A 2 27.82 10.07 5.70
N GLU A 3 26.61 9.52 5.50
CA GLU A 3 26.47 8.21 4.88
C GLU A 3 27.15 8.24 3.51
N THR A 4 28.08 7.32 3.28
CA THR A 4 28.78 7.17 2.00
C THR A 4 27.73 6.84 0.92
N PHE A 5 27.71 7.59 -0.16
CA PHE A 5 26.83 7.36 -1.29
C PHE A 5 27.08 5.96 -1.89
N ARG A 6 26.05 5.15 -1.98
CA ARG A 6 26.13 3.81 -2.60
C ARG A 6 25.18 3.77 -3.80
N LEU A 7 25.71 3.45 -4.96
CA LEU A 7 24.93 3.35 -6.18
C LEU A 7 23.78 2.33 -6.07
N SER A 8 24.00 1.23 -5.34
CA SER A 8 22.99 0.19 -5.08
C SER A 8 21.73 0.68 -4.37
N ASP A 9 21.83 1.83 -3.65
CA ASP A 9 20.68 2.41 -2.94
C ASP A 9 19.75 3.20 -3.87
N TYR A 10 20.17 3.42 -5.11
CA TYR A 10 19.48 4.26 -6.09
C TYR A 10 19.42 3.54 -7.43
N GLN A 11 18.28 2.95 -7.76
CA GLN A 11 18.10 2.28 -9.04
C GLN A 11 16.73 2.64 -9.63
N ILE A 12 16.72 3.00 -10.91
CA ILE A 12 15.48 3.19 -11.70
C ILE A 12 15.69 2.48 -13.03
N ARG A 13 15.01 1.34 -13.16
CA ARG A 13 15.02 0.54 -14.37
C ARG A 13 13.81 0.84 -15.23
N ILE A 14 14.05 1.12 -16.52
CA ILE A 14 13.03 1.31 -17.56
C ILE A 14 13.34 0.34 -18.69
N GLY A 15 12.48 -0.64 -18.88
CA GLY A 15 12.76 -1.74 -19.80
C GLY A 15 14.04 -2.49 -19.41
N LYS A 16 15.04 -2.49 -20.29
CA LYS A 16 16.34 -3.14 -20.06
C LYS A 16 17.37 -2.25 -19.38
N GLU A 17 17.13 -0.94 -19.28
CA GLU A 17 18.12 0.04 -18.88
C GLU A 17 17.94 0.47 -17.42
N ASP A 18 19.04 0.47 -16.63
CA ASP A 18 19.12 1.21 -15.38
C ASP A 18 19.60 2.64 -15.67
N VAL A 19 18.68 3.58 -15.53
CA VAL A 19 18.92 4.99 -15.88
C VAL A 19 19.96 5.64 -14.97
N ILE A 20 19.98 5.25 -13.68
CA ILE A 20 20.91 5.81 -12.68
C ILE A 20 22.30 5.23 -12.92
N GLU A 21 22.42 3.92 -13.06
CA GLU A 21 23.70 3.26 -13.32
C GLU A 21 24.35 3.83 -14.58
N ARG A 22 23.61 3.96 -15.68
CA ARG A 22 24.11 4.51 -16.94
C ARG A 22 24.75 5.89 -16.78
N GLN A 23 24.14 6.78 -15.97
CA GLN A 23 24.64 8.16 -15.82
C GLN A 23 25.75 8.27 -14.78
N LEU A 24 25.70 7.50 -13.71
CA LEU A 24 26.62 7.65 -12.58
C LEU A 24 27.81 6.69 -12.61
N HIS A 25 27.74 5.61 -13.38
CA HIS A 25 28.80 4.60 -13.43
C HIS A 25 30.16 5.21 -13.78
N GLY A 26 30.23 6.10 -14.77
CA GLY A 26 31.47 6.75 -15.19
C GLY A 26 32.09 7.68 -14.13
N ILE A 27 31.30 8.24 -13.23
CA ILE A 27 31.77 9.12 -12.15
C ILE A 27 32.34 8.30 -11.00
N LEU A 28 31.69 7.18 -10.65
CA LEU A 28 32.05 6.37 -9.49
C LEU A 28 33.04 5.26 -9.80
N SER A 29 33.19 4.84 -11.07
CA SER A 29 34.11 3.76 -11.47
C SER A 29 35.61 4.12 -11.30
N ALA A 30 35.95 5.41 -11.27
CA ALA A 30 37.34 5.86 -11.15
C ALA A 30 37.89 5.71 -9.73
N ASP A 31 37.12 6.12 -8.72
CA ASP A 31 37.44 5.97 -7.29
C ASP A 31 36.14 6.23 -6.48
N PRO A 32 35.48 5.18 -6.00
CA PRO A 32 34.21 5.31 -5.27
C PRO A 32 34.34 5.99 -3.91
N GLU A 33 35.50 5.95 -3.28
CA GLU A 33 35.72 6.50 -1.94
C GLU A 33 36.21 7.97 -1.97
N ASN A 34 36.53 8.48 -3.12
CA ASN A 34 37.00 9.86 -3.27
C ASN A 34 35.85 10.86 -3.00
N ALA A 35 36.05 11.76 -2.04
CA ALA A 35 35.06 12.75 -1.62
C ALA A 35 34.57 13.66 -2.80
N GLU A 36 35.46 14.02 -3.73
CA GLU A 36 35.12 14.84 -4.89
C GLU A 36 34.21 14.07 -5.87
N ASN A 37 34.46 12.77 -6.08
CA ASN A 37 33.63 11.91 -6.90
C ASN A 37 32.27 11.67 -6.24
N GLN A 38 32.22 11.51 -4.93
CA GLN A 38 30.99 11.40 -4.14
C GLN A 38 30.11 12.65 -4.28
N GLU A 39 30.69 13.84 -4.18
CA GLU A 39 29.97 15.11 -4.36
C GLU A 39 29.46 15.29 -5.79
N LYS A 40 30.27 14.94 -6.79
CA LYS A 40 29.86 14.98 -8.21
C LYS A 40 28.73 13.99 -8.48
N ALA A 41 28.81 12.77 -7.94
CA ALA A 41 27.78 11.77 -8.07
C ALA A 41 26.46 12.20 -7.41
N GLN A 42 26.53 12.82 -6.23
CA GLN A 42 25.34 13.35 -5.56
C GLN A 42 24.65 14.47 -6.38
N LYS A 43 25.43 15.40 -6.93
CA LYS A 43 24.88 16.46 -7.80
C LYS A 43 24.24 15.90 -9.05
N ALA A 44 24.91 14.94 -9.71
CA ALA A 44 24.39 14.28 -10.89
C ALA A 44 23.11 13.48 -10.59
N LEU A 45 23.06 12.81 -9.42
CA LEU A 45 21.84 12.15 -8.96
C LEU A 45 20.69 13.14 -8.76
N ASP A 46 20.94 14.27 -8.09
CA ASP A 46 19.91 15.27 -7.83
C ASP A 46 19.34 15.88 -9.13
N GLU A 47 20.17 16.08 -10.13
CA GLU A 47 19.73 16.51 -11.48
C GLU A 47 18.89 15.44 -12.17
N LEU A 48 19.36 14.20 -12.13
CA LEU A 48 18.62 13.06 -12.69
C LEU A 48 17.27 12.86 -12.02
N LEU A 49 17.21 12.97 -10.69
CA LEU A 49 15.94 12.86 -9.95
C LEU A 49 14.95 13.98 -10.31
N LYS A 50 15.44 15.18 -10.67
CA LYS A 50 14.58 16.25 -11.23
C LYS A 50 14.01 15.85 -12.59
N GLU A 51 14.83 15.30 -13.48
CA GLU A 51 14.37 14.78 -14.77
C GLU A 51 13.35 13.65 -14.57
N MET A 52 13.64 12.71 -13.70
CA MET A 52 12.73 11.59 -13.43
C MET A 52 11.40 12.04 -12.84
N ARG A 53 11.36 13.07 -11.99
CA ARG A 53 10.10 13.67 -11.52
C ARG A 53 9.23 14.18 -12.67
N VAL A 54 9.83 14.83 -13.65
CA VAL A 54 9.10 15.29 -14.84
C VAL A 54 8.52 14.11 -15.62
N ARG A 55 9.29 13.03 -15.80
CA ARG A 55 8.82 11.81 -16.47
C ARG A 55 7.68 11.15 -15.68
N PHE A 56 7.79 11.01 -14.35
CA PHE A 56 6.69 10.52 -13.50
C PHE A 56 5.47 11.45 -13.58
N GLY A 57 5.69 12.76 -13.67
CA GLY A 57 4.62 13.76 -13.87
C GLY A 57 3.84 13.50 -15.17
N THR A 58 4.51 13.09 -16.24
CA THR A 58 3.84 12.69 -17.48
C THR A 58 2.97 11.45 -17.28
N ILE A 59 3.48 10.43 -16.57
CA ILE A 59 2.71 9.21 -16.27
C ILE A 59 1.50 9.55 -15.39
N ILE A 60 1.65 10.42 -14.38
CA ILE A 60 0.55 10.82 -13.50
C ILE A 60 -0.51 11.65 -14.24
N LYS A 61 -0.16 12.29 -15.35
CA LYS A 61 -1.10 13.04 -16.21
C LYS A 61 -1.81 12.16 -17.25
N THR A 62 -1.64 10.83 -17.25
CA THR A 62 -2.45 9.92 -18.10
C THR A 62 -3.91 9.91 -17.63
N ASP A 63 -4.84 9.51 -18.51
CA ASP A 63 -6.28 9.60 -18.23
C ASP A 63 -6.69 8.81 -16.98
N ASN A 64 -6.14 7.60 -16.82
CA ASN A 64 -6.51 6.68 -15.75
C ASN A 64 -5.28 6.36 -14.90
N VAL A 65 -5.19 6.92 -13.72
CA VAL A 65 -4.09 6.65 -12.76
C VAL A 65 -4.62 5.93 -11.55
N SER A 66 -3.95 4.85 -11.21
CA SER A 66 -4.20 4.06 -10.03
C SER A 66 -2.94 3.86 -9.21
N PHE A 67 -3.08 3.86 -7.90
CA PHE A 67 -2.02 3.50 -6.95
C PHE A 67 -2.45 2.26 -6.20
N LEU A 68 -1.55 1.28 -6.08
CA LEU A 68 -1.71 0.09 -5.24
C LEU A 68 -0.68 0.15 -4.13
N LEU A 69 -1.15 0.31 -2.89
CA LEU A 69 -0.31 0.40 -1.71
C LEU A 69 -0.32 -0.94 -0.97
N GLY A 70 0.85 -1.48 -0.71
CA GLY A 70 1.05 -2.66 0.12
C GLY A 70 1.66 -2.33 1.48
N ALA A 71 2.02 -3.35 2.26
CA ALA A 71 2.54 -3.22 3.62
C ALA A 71 3.77 -2.31 3.73
N GLY A 72 4.60 -2.25 2.68
CA GLY A 72 5.76 -1.37 2.61
C GLY A 72 5.43 0.12 2.79
N ALA A 73 4.21 0.54 2.47
CA ALA A 73 3.78 1.92 2.67
C ALA A 73 3.55 2.28 4.15
N SER A 74 3.43 1.30 5.05
CA SER A 74 3.15 1.49 6.47
C SER A 74 4.35 1.17 7.38
N LEU A 75 5.45 0.62 6.84
CA LEU A 75 6.59 0.14 7.65
C LEU A 75 7.23 1.26 8.49
N ALA A 76 7.43 2.44 7.92
CA ALA A 76 8.07 3.56 8.62
C ALA A 76 7.25 4.11 9.80
N VAL A 77 5.96 3.81 9.88
CA VAL A 77 5.07 4.24 10.95
C VAL A 77 4.70 3.12 11.92
N GLY A 78 5.49 2.04 11.90
CA GLY A 78 5.36 0.88 12.79
C GLY A 78 4.46 -0.21 12.23
N GLY A 79 4.15 -0.18 10.94
CA GLY A 79 3.47 -1.27 10.24
C GLY A 79 4.31 -2.54 10.20
N VAL A 80 3.65 -3.67 10.01
CA VAL A 80 4.29 -4.99 9.94
C VAL A 80 3.84 -5.67 8.66
N SER A 81 4.75 -6.32 7.96
CA SER A 81 4.38 -7.18 6.82
C SER A 81 3.67 -8.44 7.32
N LEU A 82 2.79 -9.02 6.50
CA LEU A 82 2.07 -10.25 6.85
C LEU A 82 3.00 -11.37 7.33
N ALA A 83 4.16 -11.52 6.71
CA ALA A 83 5.16 -12.51 7.12
C ALA A 83 5.73 -12.27 8.53
N ASN A 84 5.70 -11.04 9.01
CA ASN A 84 6.26 -10.66 10.30
C ASN A 84 5.19 -10.50 11.42
N ILE A 85 3.91 -10.63 11.09
CA ILE A 85 2.80 -10.55 12.08
C ILE A 85 2.80 -11.72 13.10
N PRO A 86 3.15 -12.97 12.75
CA PRO A 86 3.03 -14.09 13.69
C PRO A 86 3.74 -13.88 15.01
N LYS A 87 4.94 -13.30 15.02
CA LYS A 87 5.71 -13.07 16.24
C LYS A 87 5.05 -12.06 17.20
N PRO A 88 4.74 -10.81 16.82
CA PRO A 88 4.07 -9.87 17.70
C PRO A 88 2.63 -10.31 18.05
N LEU A 89 1.95 -11.05 17.19
CA LEU A 89 0.65 -11.65 17.49
C LEU A 89 0.77 -12.68 18.61
N GLU A 90 1.69 -13.62 18.48
CA GLU A 90 1.94 -14.64 19.51
C GLU A 90 2.25 -14.00 20.85
N LYS A 91 3.14 -12.99 20.88
CA LYS A 91 3.46 -12.26 22.10
C LYS A 91 2.20 -11.66 22.75
N THR A 92 1.38 -10.97 21.96
CA THR A 92 0.14 -10.36 22.48
C THR A 92 -0.84 -11.40 23.03
N LEU A 93 -0.96 -12.55 22.34
CA LEU A 93 -1.82 -13.65 22.83
C LEU A 93 -1.27 -14.28 24.12
N LEU A 94 0.04 -14.46 24.23
CA LEU A 94 0.68 -14.97 25.46
C LEU A 94 0.48 -14.01 26.64
N ASP A 95 0.68 -12.71 26.44
CA ASP A 95 0.48 -11.71 27.49
C ASP A 95 -0.97 -11.71 27.99
N LYS A 96 -1.95 -11.79 27.10
CA LYS A 96 -3.37 -11.92 27.45
C LYS A 96 -3.66 -13.20 28.23
N ALA A 97 -3.19 -14.34 27.71
CA ALA A 97 -3.41 -15.63 28.34
C ALA A 97 -2.76 -15.72 29.74
N SER A 98 -1.56 -15.15 29.91
CA SER A 98 -0.86 -15.07 31.22
C SER A 98 -1.62 -14.22 32.22
N GLY A 99 -2.21 -13.10 31.79
CA GLY A 99 -3.05 -12.25 32.64
C GLY A 99 -4.35 -12.93 33.10
N GLU A 100 -4.84 -13.90 32.35
CA GLU A 100 -6.05 -14.69 32.70
C GLU A 100 -5.76 -15.95 33.48
N GLN A 101 -4.50 -16.41 33.50
CA GLN A 101 -4.11 -17.66 34.17
C GLN A 101 -4.40 -17.62 35.65
N LYS A 102 -5.24 -18.54 36.12
CA LYS A 102 -5.56 -18.74 37.54
C LYS A 102 -4.84 -20.00 38.06
N GLY A 103 -3.75 -19.79 38.81
CA GLY A 103 -2.92 -20.90 39.28
C GLY A 103 -2.19 -21.62 38.13
N THR A 104 -2.36 -22.94 38.01
CA THR A 104 -1.76 -23.75 36.93
C THR A 104 -2.67 -23.92 35.68
N ALA A 105 -3.91 -23.44 35.75
CA ALA A 105 -4.88 -23.64 34.69
C ALA A 105 -4.62 -22.67 33.54
N VAL A 106 -4.22 -23.19 32.38
CA VAL A 106 -4.03 -22.44 31.13
C VAL A 106 -5.37 -22.29 30.40
N PRO A 107 -5.74 -21.09 29.89
CA PRO A 107 -6.98 -20.94 29.14
C PRO A 107 -7.04 -21.88 27.91
N GLY A 108 -8.22 -22.48 27.68
CA GLY A 108 -8.42 -23.48 26.62
C GLY A 108 -8.11 -22.94 25.23
N TRP A 109 -8.49 -21.67 24.98
CA TRP A 109 -8.30 -21.02 23.67
C TRP A 109 -6.82 -20.86 23.27
N ILE A 110 -5.89 -20.55 24.20
CA ILE A 110 -4.46 -20.45 23.86
C ILE A 110 -3.83 -21.85 23.73
N THR A 111 -4.29 -22.83 24.50
CA THR A 111 -3.89 -24.23 24.30
C THR A 111 -4.31 -24.71 22.91
N LEU A 112 -5.51 -24.34 22.46
CA LEU A 112 -6.02 -24.64 21.12
C LEU A 112 -5.17 -23.94 20.04
N PHE A 113 -4.77 -22.68 20.24
CA PHE A 113 -3.89 -21.96 19.34
C PHE A 113 -2.62 -22.76 19.04
N TYR A 114 -1.91 -23.22 20.07
CA TYR A 114 -0.67 -23.99 19.89
C TYR A 114 -0.89 -25.37 19.29
N LYS A 115 -1.96 -26.05 19.66
CA LYS A 115 -2.29 -27.36 19.07
C LYS A 115 -2.52 -27.23 17.55
N ILE A 116 -3.24 -26.21 17.13
CA ILE A 116 -3.50 -25.97 15.70
C ILE A 116 -2.22 -25.49 15.00
N ALA A 117 -1.45 -24.59 15.62
CA ALA A 117 -0.18 -24.12 15.06
C ALA A 117 0.83 -25.26 14.92
N SER A 118 0.96 -26.13 15.92
CA SER A 118 1.81 -27.32 15.84
C SER A 118 1.41 -28.25 14.71
N PHE A 119 0.11 -28.43 14.51
CA PHE A 119 -0.41 -29.23 13.42
C PHE A 119 -0.06 -28.66 12.03
N LEU A 120 -0.14 -27.34 11.87
CA LEU A 120 0.14 -26.66 10.60
C LEU A 120 1.64 -26.44 10.34
N SER A 121 2.47 -26.37 11.39
CA SER A 121 3.90 -26.03 11.31
C SER A 121 4.86 -27.18 11.53
N LEU A 122 4.38 -28.40 11.71
CA LEU A 122 5.20 -29.61 11.98
C LEU A 122 6.10 -29.53 13.22
N GLY A 123 5.78 -28.69 14.20
CA GLY A 123 6.52 -28.55 15.46
C GLY A 123 5.67 -28.87 16.68
N ASP A 124 6.28 -29.40 17.76
CA ASP A 124 5.61 -29.53 19.07
C ASP A 124 5.70 -28.20 19.83
N LEU A 125 4.59 -27.47 19.83
CA LEU A 125 4.47 -26.15 20.46
C LEU A 125 3.56 -26.25 21.68
N SER A 126 4.02 -25.76 22.83
CA SER A 126 3.20 -25.66 24.02
C SER A 126 3.23 -24.27 24.64
N PHE A 127 2.14 -23.86 25.29
CA PHE A 127 2.02 -22.58 25.97
C PHE A 127 3.18 -22.33 26.93
N ASP A 128 3.44 -23.28 27.84
CA ASP A 128 4.46 -23.10 28.89
C ASP A 128 5.87 -22.95 28.33
N THR A 129 6.20 -23.71 27.29
CA THR A 129 7.51 -23.60 26.61
C THR A 129 7.67 -22.28 25.96
N ARG A 130 6.67 -21.83 25.21
CA ARG A 130 6.72 -20.55 24.49
C ARG A 130 6.69 -19.36 25.44
N LEU A 131 5.88 -19.42 26.52
CA LEU A 131 5.84 -18.37 27.55
C LEU A 131 7.20 -18.18 28.21
N LYS A 132 7.87 -19.29 28.63
CA LYS A 132 9.23 -19.22 29.19
C LYS A 132 10.22 -18.63 28.22
N LEU A 133 10.13 -18.98 26.94
CA LEU A 133 11.01 -18.46 25.90
C LEU A 133 10.87 -16.92 25.77
N PHE A 134 9.65 -16.40 25.70
CA PHE A 134 9.41 -14.94 25.63
C PHE A 134 9.81 -14.21 26.91
N GLN A 135 9.75 -14.85 28.08
CA GLN A 135 10.16 -14.26 29.34
C GLN A 135 11.67 -14.28 29.60
N SER A 136 12.39 -15.25 29.02
CA SER A 136 13.82 -15.47 29.27
C SER A 136 14.74 -14.83 28.22
N THR A 137 14.22 -14.45 27.05
CA THR A 137 15.00 -14.02 25.91
C THR A 137 14.60 -12.61 25.51
N GLU A 138 15.57 -11.80 25.06
CA GLU A 138 15.25 -10.54 24.39
C GLU A 138 14.40 -10.82 23.15
N GLU A 139 13.44 -9.93 22.85
CA GLU A 139 12.45 -10.12 21.79
C GLU A 139 13.05 -10.39 20.39
N LYS A 140 14.30 -9.95 20.18
CA LYS A 140 15.04 -10.15 18.92
C LYS A 140 15.46 -11.60 18.70
N ASP A 141 15.68 -12.36 19.76
CA ASP A 141 16.25 -13.70 19.70
C ASP A 141 15.19 -14.81 19.67
N VAL A 142 13.91 -14.45 19.90
CA VAL A 142 12.81 -15.40 19.83
C VAL A 142 12.46 -15.68 18.36
N LEU A 143 12.61 -16.94 17.94
CA LEU A 143 12.17 -17.40 16.62
C LEU A 143 10.64 -17.27 16.51
N ALA A 144 10.16 -16.64 15.45
CA ALA A 144 8.74 -16.64 15.13
C ALA A 144 8.24 -18.05 14.84
N ILE A 145 6.99 -18.35 15.20
CA ILE A 145 6.31 -19.54 14.69
C ILE A 145 6.23 -19.38 13.17
N ASP A 146 6.63 -20.42 12.43
CA ASP A 146 6.43 -20.48 10.96
C ASP A 146 4.95 -20.72 10.68
N LEU A 147 4.16 -19.66 10.84
CA LEU A 147 2.72 -19.67 10.73
C LEU A 147 2.30 -18.86 9.50
N ASN A 148 1.70 -19.53 8.53
CA ASN A 148 0.93 -18.84 7.50
C ASN A 148 -0.39 -18.36 8.13
N LEU A 149 -0.42 -17.10 8.56
CA LEU A 149 -1.55 -16.50 9.27
C LEU A 149 -2.86 -16.55 8.45
N GLU A 150 -2.77 -16.39 7.14
CA GLU A 150 -3.91 -16.47 6.23
C GLU A 150 -4.53 -17.86 6.23
N ALA A 151 -3.71 -18.87 6.04
CA ALA A 151 -4.15 -20.27 6.07
C ALA A 151 -4.71 -20.64 7.44
N TYR A 152 -4.07 -20.17 8.49
CA TYR A 152 -4.48 -20.41 9.88
C TYR A 152 -5.87 -19.85 10.17
N LEU A 153 -6.09 -18.56 9.88
CA LEU A 153 -7.39 -17.91 10.11
C LEU A 153 -8.50 -18.53 9.26
N SER A 154 -8.20 -18.83 7.99
CA SER A 154 -9.15 -19.52 7.13
C SER A 154 -9.60 -20.85 7.69
N GLN A 155 -8.68 -21.63 8.23
CA GLN A 155 -8.97 -22.91 8.84
C GLN A 155 -9.84 -22.77 10.09
N LEU A 156 -9.52 -21.79 10.96
CA LEU A 156 -10.33 -21.52 12.15
C LEU A 156 -11.78 -21.19 11.80
N HIS A 157 -11.99 -20.33 10.81
CA HIS A 157 -13.35 -19.94 10.40
C HIS A 157 -14.10 -21.07 9.72
N THR A 158 -13.42 -21.87 8.90
CA THR A 158 -14.03 -23.07 8.27
C THR A 158 -14.51 -24.05 9.33
N TRP A 159 -13.68 -24.33 10.33
CA TRP A 159 -14.06 -25.21 11.41
C TRP A 159 -15.20 -24.61 12.25
N HIS A 160 -15.11 -23.34 12.63
CA HIS A 160 -16.16 -22.68 13.42
C HIS A 160 -17.53 -22.69 12.71
N ALA A 161 -17.53 -22.45 11.41
CA ALA A 161 -18.76 -22.48 10.59
C ALA A 161 -19.32 -23.91 10.41
N GLY A 162 -18.44 -24.92 10.34
CA GLY A 162 -18.82 -26.33 10.16
C GLY A 162 -19.23 -27.07 11.42
N MET A 163 -18.89 -26.55 12.61
CA MET A 163 -19.20 -27.23 13.87
C MET A 163 -20.69 -27.18 14.20
N LEU A 164 -21.34 -28.35 14.23
CA LEU A 164 -22.73 -28.52 14.64
C LEU A 164 -22.86 -28.69 16.16
N ASP A 165 -21.92 -29.39 16.76
CA ASP A 165 -21.89 -29.71 18.20
C ASP A 165 -20.96 -28.79 18.99
N ALA A 166 -21.15 -28.75 20.31
CA ALA A 166 -20.32 -27.95 21.20
C ALA A 166 -18.86 -28.44 21.27
N THR A 167 -18.62 -29.71 20.93
CA THR A 167 -17.29 -30.33 20.87
C THR A 167 -17.23 -31.28 19.69
N GLU A 168 -16.23 -31.10 18.84
CA GLU A 168 -15.96 -32.01 17.75
C GLU A 168 -14.53 -32.55 17.81
N THR A 169 -14.36 -33.80 17.41
CA THR A 169 -13.04 -34.41 17.25
C THR A 169 -12.73 -34.54 15.75
N LEU A 170 -11.77 -33.75 15.31
CA LEU A 170 -11.27 -33.80 13.93
C LEU A 170 -10.22 -34.89 13.82
N LYS A 171 -10.42 -35.81 12.86
CA LYS A 171 -9.41 -36.79 12.46
C LYS A 171 -8.56 -36.21 11.37
N LEU A 172 -7.30 -35.99 11.68
CA LEU A 172 -6.34 -35.39 10.77
C LEU A 172 -5.65 -36.46 9.92
N THR A 173 -5.22 -36.09 8.73
CA THR A 173 -4.41 -36.96 7.86
C THR A 173 -3.13 -37.34 8.60
N GLY A 174 -3.00 -38.63 8.97
CA GLY A 174 -1.87 -39.13 9.79
C GLY A 174 -2.31 -39.76 11.12
N GLY A 175 -3.63 -39.80 11.43
CA GLY A 175 -4.16 -40.49 12.60
C GLY A 175 -4.16 -39.68 13.90
N THR A 176 -3.75 -38.42 13.87
CA THR A 176 -3.83 -37.51 15.00
C THR A 176 -5.26 -37.01 15.16
N GLU A 177 -5.82 -37.11 16.35
CA GLU A 177 -7.14 -36.59 16.72
C GLU A 177 -6.99 -35.25 17.42
N LEU A 178 -7.67 -34.21 16.93
CA LEU A 178 -7.75 -32.90 17.55
C LEU A 178 -9.17 -32.67 18.04
N SER A 179 -9.34 -32.68 19.37
CA SER A 179 -10.60 -32.30 19.99
C SER A 179 -10.70 -30.76 20.08
N ILE A 180 -11.74 -30.22 19.50
CA ILE A 180 -12.02 -28.77 19.46
C ILE A 180 -13.30 -28.50 20.23
N VAL A 181 -13.23 -27.58 21.19
CA VAL A 181 -14.40 -27.06 21.90
C VAL A 181 -14.83 -25.76 21.19
N LYS A 182 -16.08 -25.68 20.74
CA LYS A 182 -16.62 -24.57 19.96
C LYS A 182 -16.44 -23.21 20.65
N SER A 183 -16.65 -23.15 21.97
CA SER A 183 -16.44 -21.93 22.75
C SER A 183 -14.98 -21.48 22.79
N ASP A 184 -14.02 -22.41 22.88
CA ASP A 184 -12.59 -22.08 22.84
C ASP A 184 -12.17 -21.62 21.47
N LEU A 185 -12.72 -22.23 20.39
CA LEU A 185 -12.48 -21.81 19.02
C LEU A 185 -13.02 -20.41 18.73
N ALA A 186 -14.26 -20.12 19.14
CA ALA A 186 -14.87 -18.79 19.01
C ALA A 186 -14.04 -17.74 19.78
N ARG A 187 -13.61 -18.08 20.98
CA ARG A 187 -12.78 -17.20 21.79
C ARG A 187 -11.41 -16.99 21.15
N LEU A 188 -10.76 -18.03 20.64
CA LEU A 188 -9.47 -17.92 19.95
C LEU A 188 -9.57 -16.98 18.75
N ILE A 189 -10.60 -17.12 17.92
CA ILE A 189 -10.85 -16.22 16.78
C ILE A 189 -10.96 -14.77 17.27
N LYS A 190 -11.74 -14.52 18.33
CA LYS A 190 -11.92 -13.20 18.93
C LYS A 190 -10.59 -12.62 19.45
N GLU A 191 -9.80 -13.41 20.16
CA GLU A 191 -8.52 -12.94 20.72
C GLU A 191 -7.50 -12.65 19.63
N ILE A 192 -7.44 -13.45 18.58
CA ILE A 192 -6.59 -13.17 17.41
C ILE A 192 -7.05 -11.88 16.72
N THR A 193 -8.33 -11.74 16.44
CA THR A 193 -8.88 -10.56 15.74
C THR A 193 -8.63 -9.28 16.53
N SER A 194 -8.89 -9.29 17.85
CA SER A 194 -8.62 -8.13 18.70
C SER A 194 -7.13 -7.78 18.78
N SER A 195 -6.26 -8.80 18.80
CA SER A 195 -4.81 -8.60 18.83
C SER A 195 -4.31 -8.04 17.50
N LEU A 196 -4.83 -8.53 16.37
CA LEU A 196 -4.52 -7.98 15.04
C LEU A 196 -4.99 -6.52 14.91
N THR A 197 -6.17 -6.19 15.42
CA THR A 197 -6.67 -4.81 15.40
C THR A 197 -5.71 -3.88 16.18
N ILE A 198 -5.18 -4.30 17.32
CA ILE A 198 -4.19 -3.53 18.09
C ILE A 198 -2.88 -3.39 17.31
N LEU A 199 -2.40 -4.48 16.69
CA LEU A 199 -1.15 -4.46 15.93
C LEU A 199 -1.23 -3.60 14.67
N LEU A 200 -2.39 -3.58 14.02
CA LEU A 200 -2.64 -2.86 12.77
C LEU A 200 -3.19 -1.44 13.00
N ASN A 201 -3.45 -1.05 14.25
CA ASN A 201 -3.80 0.33 14.57
C ASN A 201 -2.54 1.20 14.49
N LEU A 202 -2.44 1.96 13.41
CA LEU A 202 -1.30 2.81 13.07
C LEU A 202 -1.72 4.28 12.98
N PRO A 203 -0.81 5.23 13.18
CA PRO A 203 0.63 5.05 13.47
C PRO A 203 0.87 4.62 14.93
N LYS A 204 2.03 4.00 15.19
CA LYS A 204 2.42 3.71 16.56
C LYS A 204 2.77 4.98 17.33
N SER A 205 2.53 4.97 18.64
CA SER A 205 2.83 6.10 19.53
C SER A 205 4.33 6.40 19.57
N GLY A 206 4.68 7.68 19.82
CA GLY A 206 6.08 8.11 20.01
C GLY A 206 6.82 8.45 18.73
N LEU A 207 6.16 8.51 17.58
CA LEU A 207 6.75 8.98 16.32
C LEU A 207 6.48 10.47 16.10
N ASP A 208 7.51 11.23 15.74
CA ASP A 208 7.35 12.61 15.32
C ASP A 208 6.76 12.68 13.91
N GLU A 209 5.68 13.46 13.73
CA GLU A 209 4.99 13.62 12.44
C GLU A 209 4.73 12.30 11.67
N PRO A 210 4.11 11.28 12.27
CA PRO A 210 4.02 9.95 11.67
C PRO A 210 3.26 9.94 10.34
N LEU A 211 2.31 10.85 10.13
CA LEU A 211 1.53 10.94 8.90
C LEU A 211 2.18 11.80 7.81
N ARG A 212 3.37 12.38 8.05
CA ARG A 212 4.02 13.34 7.14
C ARG A 212 4.08 12.87 5.69
N HIS A 213 4.52 11.63 5.46
CA HIS A 213 4.68 11.11 4.11
C HIS A 213 3.35 10.71 3.47
N HIS A 214 2.40 10.18 4.25
CA HIS A 214 1.05 9.87 3.78
C HIS A 214 0.29 11.16 3.40
N ARG A 215 0.37 12.20 4.23
CA ARG A 215 -0.19 13.53 3.92
C ARG A 215 0.44 14.12 2.65
N LYS A 216 1.78 14.06 2.54
CA LYS A 216 2.49 14.52 1.33
C LYS A 216 2.07 13.74 0.09
N PHE A 217 1.85 12.43 0.22
CA PHE A 217 1.33 11.58 -0.86
C PHE A 217 -0.06 12.05 -1.31
N ILE A 218 -1.02 12.15 -0.38
CA ILE A 218 -2.38 12.63 -0.67
C ILE A 218 -2.34 14.02 -1.32
N LYS A 219 -1.60 14.97 -0.74
CA LYS A 219 -1.45 16.31 -1.29
C LYS A 219 -0.98 16.29 -2.74
N LYS A 220 0.07 15.51 -3.06
CA LYS A 220 0.61 15.41 -4.41
C LYS A 220 -0.36 14.74 -5.39
N VAL A 221 -1.06 13.68 -4.98
CA VAL A 221 -2.08 13.04 -5.83
C VAL A 221 -3.24 13.99 -6.14
N LEU A 222 -3.63 14.84 -5.18
CA LEU A 222 -4.66 15.87 -5.37
C LEU A 222 -4.25 17.03 -6.29
N THR A 223 -2.96 17.18 -6.63
CA THR A 223 -2.52 18.19 -7.60
C THR A 223 -2.80 17.81 -9.05
N ARG A 224 -3.31 16.61 -9.28
CA ARG A 224 -3.66 16.11 -10.62
C ARG A 224 -4.73 17.01 -11.27
N PRO A 225 -4.60 17.32 -12.57
CA PRO A 225 -5.54 18.20 -13.29
C PRO A 225 -7.00 17.73 -13.19
N LEU A 226 -7.92 18.67 -12.96
CA LEU A 226 -9.34 18.37 -12.71
C LEU A 226 -10.11 17.90 -13.96
N ASN A 227 -9.58 18.15 -15.15
CA ASN A 227 -10.14 17.65 -16.41
C ASN A 227 -9.88 16.15 -16.64
N LEU A 228 -8.95 15.56 -15.88
CA LEU A 228 -8.67 14.12 -15.90
C LEU A 228 -9.55 13.38 -14.89
N ARG A 229 -9.67 12.06 -15.06
CA ARG A 229 -10.37 11.23 -14.08
C ARG A 229 -9.67 11.29 -12.73
N ARG A 230 -10.42 11.14 -11.64
CA ARG A 230 -9.82 11.05 -10.29
C ARG A 230 -8.86 9.87 -10.21
N ALA A 231 -7.79 10.06 -9.45
CA ALA A 231 -6.91 8.94 -9.14
C ALA A 231 -7.64 7.94 -8.24
N ASN A 232 -7.40 6.64 -8.49
CA ASN A 232 -7.88 5.56 -7.65
C ASN A 232 -6.76 5.14 -6.69
N LEU A 233 -7.06 5.09 -5.41
CA LEU A 233 -6.17 4.57 -4.38
C LEU A 233 -6.65 3.18 -3.98
N PHE A 234 -5.94 2.16 -4.40
CA PHE A 234 -6.13 0.79 -3.95
C PHE A 234 -5.14 0.48 -2.85
N THR A 235 -5.57 -0.20 -1.81
CA THR A 235 -4.66 -0.65 -0.75
C THR A 235 -4.97 -2.07 -0.31
N LEU A 236 -3.91 -2.81 0.01
CA LEU A 236 -3.97 -4.13 0.61
C LEU A 236 -3.86 -4.04 2.13
N ASN A 237 -3.57 -2.83 2.64
CA ASN A 237 -3.36 -2.59 4.05
C ASN A 237 -4.68 -2.44 4.80
N TYR A 238 -4.75 -3.03 5.98
CA TYR A 238 -5.90 -2.95 6.88
C TYR A 238 -5.93 -1.67 7.72
N ASP A 239 -4.77 -1.01 7.86
CA ASP A 239 -4.63 0.23 8.64
C ASP A 239 -5.43 1.39 8.04
N THR A 240 -5.53 2.49 8.79
CA THR A 240 -6.29 3.69 8.41
C THR A 240 -5.39 4.89 8.07
N LEU A 241 -4.13 4.65 7.68
CA LEU A 241 -3.17 5.74 7.44
C LEU A 241 -3.57 6.66 6.28
N ILE A 242 -4.18 6.11 5.23
CA ILE A 242 -4.68 6.89 4.09
C ILE A 242 -5.90 7.72 4.49
N GLU A 243 -6.81 7.14 5.27
CA GLU A 243 -7.97 7.84 5.80
C GLU A 243 -7.55 9.00 6.72
N GLN A 244 -6.66 8.73 7.68
CA GLN A 244 -6.12 9.76 8.58
C GLN A 244 -5.37 10.87 7.82
N ALA A 245 -4.60 10.51 6.80
CA ALA A 245 -3.91 11.49 5.96
C ALA A 245 -4.89 12.31 5.12
N GLY A 246 -5.94 11.68 4.62
CA GLY A 246 -7.03 12.33 3.89
C GLY A 246 -7.77 13.35 4.75
N ASP A 247 -8.13 12.95 5.97
CA ASP A 247 -8.75 13.84 6.96
C ASP A 247 -7.86 15.03 7.29
N ALA A 248 -6.57 14.79 7.55
CA ALA A 248 -5.60 15.85 7.86
C ALA A 248 -5.38 16.83 6.69
N GLU A 249 -5.57 16.41 5.45
CA GLU A 249 -5.50 17.27 4.27
C GLU A 249 -6.87 17.85 3.87
N GLY A 250 -7.95 17.57 4.62
CA GLY A 250 -9.29 18.04 4.33
C GLY A 250 -9.83 17.54 3.00
N SER A 251 -9.58 16.28 2.68
CA SER A 251 -10.05 15.62 1.48
C SER A 251 -11.25 14.71 1.74
N VAL A 252 -12.10 14.54 0.74
CA VAL A 252 -13.19 13.58 0.76
C VAL A 252 -12.70 12.29 0.16
N LEU A 253 -12.71 11.21 0.95
CA LEU A 253 -12.41 9.88 0.47
C LEU A 253 -13.71 9.12 0.21
N VAL A 254 -13.91 8.71 -1.04
CA VAL A 254 -15.01 7.82 -1.44
C VAL A 254 -14.53 6.39 -1.26
N ASP A 255 -14.95 5.75 -0.18
CA ASP A 255 -14.45 4.45 0.27
C ASP A 255 -15.47 3.31 0.21
N GLY A 256 -16.61 3.56 -0.44
CA GLY A 256 -17.68 2.57 -0.57
C GLY A 256 -18.71 2.60 0.56
N PHE A 257 -18.55 3.47 1.56
CA PHE A 257 -19.46 3.54 2.70
C PHE A 257 -20.22 4.87 2.74
N VAL A 258 -21.52 4.81 3.00
CA VAL A 258 -22.41 5.95 3.08
C VAL A 258 -23.08 6.00 4.46
N GLY A 259 -23.20 7.18 5.01
CA GLY A 259 -23.74 7.45 6.33
C GLY A 259 -22.79 8.33 7.15
N THR A 260 -23.20 8.77 8.32
CA THR A 260 -22.40 9.66 9.19
C THR A 260 -21.87 8.93 10.41
N LEU A 261 -22.71 8.28 11.18
CA LEU A 261 -22.33 7.58 12.41
C LEU A 261 -22.08 6.09 12.15
N ARG A 262 -23.07 5.42 11.62
CA ARG A 262 -22.99 4.04 11.15
C ARG A 262 -22.98 4.07 9.63
N ARG A 263 -21.81 3.91 9.05
CA ARG A 263 -21.62 3.96 7.60
C ARG A 263 -21.82 2.58 7.01
N VAL A 264 -22.76 2.43 6.10
CA VAL A 264 -23.15 1.16 5.47
C VAL A 264 -22.50 1.05 4.10
N PHE A 265 -22.02 -0.14 3.75
CA PHE A 265 -21.42 -0.38 2.45
C PHE A 265 -22.43 -0.22 1.32
N ARG A 266 -22.11 0.68 0.38
CA ARG A 266 -22.89 1.04 -0.79
C ARG A 266 -21.93 1.16 -1.99
N PRO A 267 -21.70 0.09 -2.74
CA PRO A 267 -20.72 0.08 -3.83
C PRO A 267 -21.03 1.12 -4.91
N GLU A 268 -22.30 1.50 -5.09
CA GLU A 268 -22.71 2.59 -5.98
C GLU A 268 -22.14 3.95 -5.59
N SER A 269 -21.71 4.14 -4.35
CA SER A 269 -21.05 5.40 -3.92
C SER A 269 -19.74 5.68 -4.66
N TYR A 270 -19.07 4.65 -5.14
CA TYR A 270 -17.87 4.81 -5.97
C TYR A 270 -18.15 5.46 -7.34
N ASP A 271 -19.40 5.52 -7.76
CA ASP A 271 -19.81 6.14 -9.02
C ASP A 271 -20.23 7.59 -8.84
N ILE A 272 -20.17 8.12 -7.59
CA ILE A 272 -20.50 9.51 -7.25
C ILE A 272 -19.24 10.39 -7.43
N ASP A 273 -19.44 11.58 -7.97
CA ASP A 273 -18.42 12.64 -8.00
C ASP A 273 -18.94 13.94 -7.38
N PHE A 274 -18.06 14.83 -6.97
CA PHE A 274 -18.36 16.03 -6.24
C PHE A 274 -18.12 17.29 -7.10
N TYR A 275 -19.12 18.17 -7.11
CA TYR A 275 -19.09 19.41 -7.84
C TYR A 275 -19.57 20.57 -6.96
N PHE A 276 -18.99 21.75 -7.14
CA PHE A 276 -19.53 22.95 -6.53
C PHE A 276 -20.84 23.34 -7.22
N PRO A 277 -21.90 23.70 -6.46
CA PRO A 277 -23.11 24.25 -7.06
C PRO A 277 -22.73 25.56 -7.76
N ALA A 278 -22.90 25.61 -9.08
CA ALA A 278 -22.43 26.73 -9.86
C ALA A 278 -23.34 27.95 -9.69
N GLN A 279 -22.83 29.00 -9.10
CA GLN A 279 -23.27 30.38 -9.36
C GLN A 279 -22.38 30.96 -10.46
N THR A 280 -22.29 30.32 -11.62
CA THR A 280 -21.45 30.84 -12.70
C THR A 280 -22.33 31.42 -13.77
N THR A 281 -22.05 32.63 -14.15
CA THR A 281 -22.65 33.32 -15.32
C THR A 281 -22.44 32.56 -16.63
N GLU A 282 -21.53 31.56 -16.66
CA GLU A 282 -21.18 30.76 -17.83
C GLU A 282 -21.71 29.32 -17.80
N GLY A 283 -22.46 28.90 -16.78
CA GLY A 283 -23.04 27.55 -16.67
C GLY A 283 -22.01 26.42 -16.51
N ARG A 284 -20.73 26.71 -16.20
CA ARG A 284 -19.68 25.71 -16.00
C ARG A 284 -19.73 25.17 -14.59
N VAL A 285 -19.86 23.85 -14.46
CA VAL A 285 -19.80 23.16 -13.17
C VAL A 285 -18.33 22.96 -12.80
N HIS A 286 -17.94 23.48 -11.62
CA HIS A 286 -16.59 23.26 -11.11
C HIS A 286 -16.52 22.00 -10.28
N ARG A 287 -15.63 21.09 -10.69
CA ARG A 287 -15.37 19.85 -9.97
C ARG A 287 -14.62 20.15 -8.68
N PHE A 288 -15.05 19.53 -7.56
CA PHE A 288 -14.35 19.64 -6.28
C PHE A 288 -12.97 18.98 -6.39
N ASP A 289 -11.88 19.70 -6.03
CA ASP A 289 -10.51 19.26 -6.25
C ASP A 289 -9.97 18.29 -5.20
N ARG A 290 -10.57 18.27 -3.99
CA ARG A 290 -10.08 17.47 -2.86
C ARG A 290 -10.89 16.20 -2.64
N ALA A 291 -11.10 15.40 -3.67
CA ALA A 291 -11.77 14.11 -3.53
C ALA A 291 -10.99 13.01 -4.25
N LEU A 292 -10.91 11.84 -3.63
CA LEU A 292 -10.22 10.65 -4.11
C LEU A 292 -11.09 9.41 -3.88
N HIS A 293 -10.89 8.38 -4.67
CA HIS A 293 -11.50 7.07 -4.44
C HIS A 293 -10.52 6.17 -3.70
N LEU A 294 -10.97 5.56 -2.60
CA LEU A 294 -10.18 4.63 -1.79
C LEU A 294 -10.83 3.25 -1.79
N TYR A 295 -10.08 2.25 -2.23
CA TYR A 295 -10.52 0.87 -2.30
C TYR A 295 -9.63 -0.01 -1.43
N LYS A 296 -10.16 -0.54 -0.33
CA LYS A 296 -9.44 -1.45 0.57
C LYS A 296 -9.70 -2.89 0.15
N LEU A 297 -8.83 -3.41 -0.73
CA LEU A 297 -9.04 -4.70 -1.39
C LEU A 297 -9.09 -5.89 -0.43
N HIS A 298 -8.48 -5.78 0.74
CA HIS A 298 -8.44 -6.81 1.76
C HIS A 298 -9.28 -6.48 3.00
N GLY A 299 -10.00 -5.36 2.99
CA GLY A 299 -10.78 -4.89 4.13
C GLY A 299 -10.05 -3.89 5.01
N SER A 300 -10.60 -3.61 6.19
CA SER A 300 -10.10 -2.59 7.12
C SER A 300 -10.35 -3.01 8.57
N ILE A 301 -9.49 -2.53 9.48
CA ILE A 301 -9.74 -2.66 10.93
C ILE A 301 -10.99 -1.91 11.40
N THR A 302 -11.57 -1.08 10.55
CA THR A 302 -12.80 -0.32 10.85
C THR A 302 -14.07 -0.96 10.30
N TRP A 303 -13.95 -2.09 9.59
CA TRP A 303 -15.10 -2.76 8.98
C TRP A 303 -15.66 -3.84 9.89
N HIS A 304 -16.97 -3.90 9.99
CA HIS A 304 -17.69 -4.85 10.84
C HIS A 304 -18.79 -5.55 10.06
N ARG A 305 -19.04 -6.80 10.38
CA ARG A 305 -20.16 -7.58 9.85
C ARG A 305 -21.37 -7.52 10.80
N CYS A 306 -22.55 -7.60 10.20
CA CYS A 306 -23.81 -7.89 10.89
C CYS A 306 -24.66 -8.77 9.99
N GLU A 307 -25.74 -9.29 10.51
CA GLU A 307 -26.74 -9.98 9.68
C GLU A 307 -27.27 -9.00 8.62
N PRO A 308 -27.30 -9.43 7.33
CA PRO A 308 -27.90 -8.62 6.27
C PRO A 308 -29.37 -8.30 6.54
N ASP A 309 -29.77 -7.07 6.29
CA ASP A 309 -31.14 -6.60 6.38
C ASP A 309 -31.50 -5.73 5.16
N TRP A 310 -32.72 -5.21 5.11
CA TRP A 310 -33.18 -4.36 4.00
C TRP A 310 -32.37 -3.06 3.87
N GLU A 311 -31.92 -2.49 4.99
CA GLU A 311 -31.15 -1.25 5.02
C GLU A 311 -29.66 -1.52 4.77
N ASN A 312 -29.18 -2.70 5.09
CA ASN A 312 -27.79 -3.14 4.91
C ASN A 312 -27.73 -4.52 4.25
N PRO A 313 -28.03 -4.62 2.94
CA PRO A 313 -28.16 -5.89 2.24
C PRO A 313 -26.86 -6.69 2.16
N PHE A 314 -25.70 -6.06 2.39
CA PHE A 314 -24.40 -6.72 2.42
C PHE A 314 -23.94 -7.07 3.84
N GLY A 315 -24.68 -6.69 4.89
CA GLY A 315 -24.34 -6.93 6.28
C GLY A 315 -22.97 -6.34 6.65
N LEU A 316 -22.57 -5.21 6.02
CA LEU A 316 -21.27 -4.60 6.22
C LEU A 316 -21.40 -3.12 6.56
N TYR A 317 -20.76 -2.71 7.64
CA TYR A 317 -20.70 -1.32 8.06
C TYR A 317 -19.29 -0.94 8.53
N ALA A 318 -18.98 0.35 8.50
CA ALA A 318 -17.71 0.91 8.99
C ALA A 318 -17.96 1.87 10.15
N THR A 319 -17.12 1.79 11.19
CA THR A 319 -17.12 2.73 12.31
C THR A 319 -15.71 2.92 12.85
N PHE A 320 -15.40 4.15 13.29
CA PHE A 320 -14.15 4.47 13.97
C PHE A 320 -14.25 4.39 15.50
N TYR A 321 -15.46 4.23 16.04
CA TYR A 321 -15.69 4.12 17.46
C TYR A 321 -16.05 2.67 17.82
N ASN A 322 -15.34 2.11 18.80
CA ASN A 322 -15.71 0.86 19.44
C ASN A 322 -17.01 1.08 20.23
N GLN A 323 -18.14 1.07 19.55
CA GLN A 323 -19.42 0.91 20.23
C GLN A 323 -19.62 -0.57 20.46
N ASP A 324 -19.82 -0.95 21.72
CA ASP A 324 -20.07 -2.32 22.22
C ASP A 324 -21.28 -3.04 21.63
N CYS A 325 -21.72 -2.65 20.47
CA CYS A 325 -23.00 -3.08 19.92
C CYS A 325 -22.91 -4.04 18.77
N CYS A 326 -21.86 -4.75 18.51
CA CYS A 326 -21.93 -5.94 17.66
C CYS A 326 -20.67 -6.76 17.87
N THR A 327 -20.86 -7.87 18.43
CA THR A 327 -19.90 -8.96 18.51
C THR A 327 -19.31 -9.23 17.13
N ASP A 328 -18.00 -9.14 17.05
CA ASP A 328 -17.20 -10.24 16.59
C ASP A 328 -16.60 -10.28 15.20
N ASP A 329 -16.84 -9.40 14.24
CA ASP A 329 -16.11 -9.59 12.99
C ASP A 329 -15.56 -8.29 12.38
N VAL A 330 -14.41 -7.86 12.90
CA VAL A 330 -13.51 -7.02 12.13
C VAL A 330 -13.05 -7.84 10.92
N LEU A 331 -13.41 -7.39 9.72
CA LEU A 331 -13.06 -8.06 8.47
C LEU A 331 -11.57 -7.91 8.18
N ILE A 332 -10.78 -8.72 8.85
CA ILE A 332 -9.37 -8.92 8.53
C ILE A 332 -9.26 -10.30 7.89
N TYR A 333 -9.36 -10.36 6.57
CA TYR A 333 -9.20 -11.63 5.87
C TYR A 333 -8.24 -11.59 4.70
N PRO A 334 -7.08 -12.15 4.92
CA PRO A 334 -6.41 -12.90 3.92
C PRO A 334 -6.83 -14.38 4.04
N SER A 335 -7.80 -14.86 3.28
CA SER A 335 -8.16 -16.28 3.26
C SER A 335 -7.68 -16.95 1.98
N PRO A 336 -7.00 -18.14 2.07
CA PRO A 336 -6.70 -18.96 0.90
C PRO A 336 -7.95 -19.47 0.18
N LEU A 337 -9.11 -19.47 0.85
CA LEU A 337 -10.42 -19.67 0.21
C LEU A 337 -10.86 -18.45 -0.63
N LYS A 338 -9.93 -17.59 -1.03
CA LYS A 338 -10.14 -16.39 -1.85
C LYS A 338 -11.00 -16.63 -3.09
N TYR A 339 -10.93 -17.81 -3.70
CA TYR A 339 -11.82 -18.15 -4.82
C TYR A 339 -13.30 -18.24 -4.44
N GLY A 340 -13.63 -18.72 -3.25
CA GLY A 340 -15.04 -18.81 -2.78
C GLY A 340 -15.54 -17.51 -2.16
N GLN A 341 -14.70 -16.78 -1.44
CA GLN A 341 -15.09 -15.53 -0.75
C GLN A 341 -14.84 -14.27 -1.60
N ALA A 342 -13.88 -14.29 -2.54
CA ALA A 342 -13.76 -13.25 -3.57
C ALA A 342 -14.98 -13.18 -4.49
N LEU A 343 -15.83 -14.20 -4.49
CA LEU A 343 -17.15 -14.16 -5.12
C LEU A 343 -18.21 -13.45 -4.26
N GLY A 344 -17.91 -13.18 -2.98
CA GLY A 344 -18.78 -12.47 -2.06
C GLY A 344 -18.51 -10.97 -2.00
N MET A 345 -19.57 -10.17 -1.77
CA MET A 345 -19.42 -8.74 -1.48
C MET A 345 -18.74 -8.53 -0.12
N PRO A 346 -17.91 -7.53 0.07
CA PRO A 346 -17.57 -6.43 -0.87
C PRO A 346 -16.42 -6.75 -1.84
N TYR A 347 -15.68 -7.84 -1.61
CA TYR A 347 -14.40 -8.11 -2.27
C TYR A 347 -14.54 -8.28 -3.78
N SER A 348 -15.55 -9.04 -4.25
CA SER A 348 -15.81 -9.22 -5.68
C SER A 348 -15.96 -7.90 -6.42
N GLU A 349 -16.66 -6.93 -5.81
CA GLU A 349 -16.83 -5.61 -6.39
C GLU A 349 -15.54 -4.79 -6.36
N LEU A 350 -14.79 -4.83 -5.27
CA LEU A 350 -13.53 -4.11 -5.14
C LEU A 350 -12.49 -4.63 -6.15
N PHE A 351 -12.34 -5.95 -6.28
CA PHE A 351 -11.44 -6.55 -7.28
C PHE A 351 -11.91 -6.29 -8.70
N ARG A 352 -13.21 -6.33 -8.97
CA ARG A 352 -13.78 -5.95 -10.27
C ARG A 352 -13.43 -4.50 -10.62
N ARG A 353 -13.57 -3.56 -9.66
CA ARG A 353 -13.20 -2.15 -9.86
C ARG A 353 -11.71 -1.98 -10.06
N PHE A 354 -10.87 -2.71 -9.33
CA PHE A 354 -9.42 -2.71 -9.55
C PHE A 354 -9.08 -3.17 -10.97
N GLY A 355 -9.55 -4.34 -11.38
CA GLY A 355 -9.32 -4.87 -12.73
C GLY A 355 -9.80 -3.90 -13.81
N ASN A 356 -11.01 -3.33 -13.66
CA ASN A 356 -11.56 -2.36 -14.60
C ASN A 356 -10.73 -1.06 -14.66
N ALA A 357 -10.23 -0.56 -13.53
CA ALA A 357 -9.45 0.68 -13.48
C ALA A 357 -8.12 0.55 -14.24
N ILE A 358 -7.42 -0.59 -14.09
CA ILE A 358 -6.14 -0.82 -14.75
C ILE A 358 -6.26 -1.32 -16.19
N ALA A 359 -7.43 -1.85 -16.57
CA ALA A 359 -7.72 -2.33 -17.93
C ALA A 359 -8.22 -1.23 -18.89
N GLN A 360 -8.27 0.02 -18.44
CA GLN A 360 -8.63 1.15 -19.33
C GLN A 360 -7.47 1.47 -20.28
N SER A 361 -7.82 2.07 -21.43
CA SER A 361 -6.81 2.67 -22.28
C SER A 361 -6.13 3.84 -21.57
N GLN A 362 -4.86 4.12 -21.88
CA GLN A 362 -4.06 5.17 -21.25
C GLN A 362 -4.14 5.12 -19.72
N SER A 363 -3.89 3.94 -19.18
CA SER A 363 -3.86 3.70 -17.74
C SER A 363 -2.43 3.54 -17.22
N ALA A 364 -2.23 3.99 -16.00
CA ALA A 364 -0.99 3.79 -15.26
C ALA A 364 -1.27 3.25 -13.86
N LEU A 365 -0.49 2.27 -13.45
CA LEU A 365 -0.54 1.69 -12.11
C LEU A 365 0.80 1.88 -11.41
N PHE A 366 0.77 2.56 -10.27
CA PHE A 366 1.90 2.66 -9.34
C PHE A 366 1.71 1.63 -8.22
N VAL A 367 2.58 0.65 -8.15
CA VAL A 367 2.60 -0.39 -7.11
C VAL A 367 3.69 -0.04 -6.11
N ILE A 368 3.33 0.28 -4.87
CA ILE A 368 4.27 0.80 -3.88
C ILE A 368 4.26 -0.07 -2.63
N GLY A 369 5.40 -0.68 -2.30
CA GLY A 369 5.56 -1.49 -1.09
C GLY A 369 4.71 -2.77 -1.06
N TYR A 370 4.41 -3.35 -2.23
CA TYR A 370 3.70 -4.62 -2.36
C TYR A 370 4.64 -5.74 -2.78
N GLY A 371 4.70 -6.81 -1.97
CA GLY A 371 5.62 -7.94 -2.18
C GLY A 371 5.19 -8.93 -3.26
N PHE A 372 4.12 -8.69 -4.02
CA PHE A 372 3.59 -9.56 -5.08
C PHE A 372 3.27 -10.99 -4.63
N GLY A 373 2.80 -11.14 -3.38
CA GLY A 373 2.40 -12.43 -2.81
C GLY A 373 0.97 -12.87 -3.15
N ASP A 374 0.12 -12.02 -3.73
CA ASP A 374 -1.26 -12.33 -4.08
C ASP A 374 -1.39 -12.64 -5.58
N ASP A 375 -1.63 -13.92 -5.90
CA ASP A 375 -1.72 -14.39 -7.29
C ASP A 375 -2.89 -13.76 -8.06
N HIS A 376 -3.99 -13.40 -7.37
CA HIS A 376 -5.14 -12.78 -8.02
C HIS A 376 -4.81 -11.36 -8.48
N ILE A 377 -4.17 -10.56 -7.62
CA ILE A 377 -3.67 -9.23 -7.98
C ILE A 377 -2.64 -9.32 -9.10
N ASN A 378 -1.70 -10.27 -8.99
CA ASN A 378 -0.66 -10.50 -10.01
C ASN A 378 -1.28 -10.88 -11.36
N ALA A 379 -2.36 -11.69 -11.37
CA ALA A 379 -3.07 -12.04 -12.59
C ALA A 379 -3.72 -10.82 -13.26
N LEU A 380 -4.36 -9.93 -12.48
CA LEU A 380 -4.96 -8.70 -13.00
C LEU A 380 -3.90 -7.75 -13.58
N ILE A 381 -2.77 -7.58 -12.89
CA ILE A 381 -1.64 -6.77 -13.40
C ILE A 381 -1.10 -7.36 -14.70
N ARG A 382 -0.97 -8.69 -14.79
CA ARG A 382 -0.52 -9.37 -16.01
C ARG A 382 -1.47 -9.17 -17.18
N GLN A 383 -2.79 -9.20 -16.93
CA GLN A 383 -3.80 -8.90 -17.94
C GLN A 383 -3.70 -7.46 -18.42
N ALA A 384 -3.48 -6.50 -17.52
CA ALA A 384 -3.33 -5.09 -17.88
C ALA A 384 -2.08 -4.85 -18.75
N LEU A 385 -0.99 -5.57 -18.53
CA LEU A 385 0.24 -5.49 -19.36
C LEU A 385 0.01 -5.89 -20.83
N ALA A 386 -1.05 -6.66 -21.13
CA ALA A 386 -1.44 -6.96 -22.52
C ALA A 386 -1.98 -5.73 -23.26
N ILE A 387 -2.33 -4.65 -22.55
CA ILE A 387 -2.85 -3.41 -23.14
C ILE A 387 -1.67 -2.51 -23.53
N PRO A 388 -1.50 -2.14 -24.81
CA PRO A 388 -0.33 -1.39 -25.26
C PRO A 388 -0.12 -0.03 -24.60
N SER A 389 -1.21 0.63 -24.16
CA SER A 389 -1.17 1.95 -23.51
C SER A 389 -1.13 1.89 -21.97
N PHE A 390 -0.91 0.71 -21.40
CA PHE A 390 -0.76 0.54 -19.94
C PHE A 390 0.70 0.74 -19.51
N THR A 391 0.91 1.49 -18.44
CA THR A 391 2.23 1.70 -17.83
C THR A 391 2.21 1.16 -16.40
N LEU A 392 3.21 0.36 -16.05
CA LEU A 392 3.40 -0.18 -14.72
C LEU A 392 4.64 0.45 -14.06
N VAL A 393 4.46 0.99 -12.87
CA VAL A 393 5.55 1.49 -12.02
C VAL A 393 5.57 0.68 -10.74
N VAL A 394 6.67 -0.03 -10.49
CA VAL A 394 6.90 -0.80 -9.26
C VAL A 394 7.90 -0.06 -8.39
N VAL A 395 7.56 0.14 -7.11
CA VAL A 395 8.41 0.81 -6.13
C VAL A 395 8.60 -0.12 -4.94
N ASP A 396 9.79 -0.70 -4.84
CA ASP A 396 10.16 -1.63 -3.78
C ASP A 396 11.68 -1.55 -3.56
N PRO A 397 12.18 -1.37 -2.32
CA PRO A 397 13.61 -1.24 -2.08
C PRO A 397 14.42 -2.50 -2.41
N ASP A 398 13.83 -3.69 -2.23
CA ASP A 398 14.48 -4.99 -2.41
C ASP A 398 13.48 -6.05 -2.87
N PRO A 399 13.00 -5.97 -4.14
CA PRO A 399 11.97 -6.87 -4.64
C PRO A 399 12.50 -8.29 -4.80
N LYS A 400 11.98 -9.21 -3.99
CA LYS A 400 12.37 -10.65 -3.99
C LYS A 400 11.38 -11.54 -4.75
N SER A 401 10.29 -10.96 -5.24
CA SER A 401 9.24 -11.72 -5.92
C SER A 401 9.69 -12.23 -7.28
N GLU A 402 9.36 -13.50 -7.57
CA GLU A 402 9.55 -14.09 -8.91
C GLU A 402 8.77 -13.30 -9.97
N PHE A 403 7.62 -12.69 -9.58
CA PHE A 403 6.83 -11.87 -10.48
C PHE A 403 7.62 -10.66 -10.97
N VAL A 404 8.28 -9.91 -10.05
CA VAL A 404 9.11 -8.76 -10.42
C VAL A 404 10.32 -9.20 -11.26
N SER A 405 10.94 -10.32 -10.91
CA SER A 405 12.04 -10.89 -11.72
C SER A 405 11.60 -11.23 -13.15
N LYS A 406 10.36 -11.69 -13.34
CA LYS A 406 9.77 -11.90 -14.67
C LYS A 406 9.51 -10.57 -15.39
N LEU A 407 9.03 -9.54 -14.69
CA LEU A 407 8.84 -8.19 -15.27
C LEU A 407 10.16 -7.62 -15.79
N GLU A 408 11.26 -7.79 -15.06
CA GLU A 408 12.58 -7.33 -15.47
C GLU A 408 13.08 -8.02 -16.75
N LYS A 409 12.76 -9.31 -16.91
CA LYS A 409 13.14 -10.10 -18.09
C LYS A 409 12.31 -9.75 -19.34
N LEU A 410 11.14 -9.11 -19.18
CA LEU A 410 10.34 -8.66 -20.31
C LEU A 410 10.99 -7.50 -21.08
N GLU A 411 11.90 -6.75 -20.44
CA GLU A 411 12.58 -5.59 -21.00
C GLU A 411 11.62 -4.55 -21.65
N ASP A 412 10.37 -4.50 -21.19
CA ASP A 412 9.32 -3.64 -21.72
C ASP A 412 9.47 -2.21 -21.17
N GLU A 413 9.60 -1.22 -22.03
CA GLU A 413 9.77 0.20 -21.67
C GLU A 413 8.57 0.78 -20.90
N ARG A 414 7.41 0.10 -20.94
CA ARG A 414 6.23 0.47 -20.16
C ARG A 414 6.32 0.02 -18.70
N VAL A 415 7.31 -0.79 -18.36
CA VAL A 415 7.56 -1.30 -17.00
C VAL A 415 8.73 -0.53 -16.39
N TRP A 416 8.45 0.19 -15.33
CA TRP A 416 9.40 0.98 -14.56
C TRP A 416 9.57 0.38 -13.19
N ILE A 417 10.79 0.14 -12.75
CA ILE A 417 11.08 -0.46 -11.45
C ILE A 417 12.05 0.42 -10.69
N VAL A 418 11.58 0.97 -9.56
CA VAL A 418 12.34 1.81 -8.63
C VAL A 418 12.79 0.95 -7.46
N LYS A 419 14.11 0.79 -7.30
CA LYS A 419 14.74 -0.04 -6.27
C LYS A 419 15.70 0.74 -5.40
N GLY A 420 16.21 0.05 -4.39
CA GLY A 420 17.20 0.56 -3.45
C GLY A 420 16.60 1.40 -2.34
N TRP A 421 17.24 1.36 -1.20
CA TRP A 421 16.77 2.02 0.02
C TRP A 421 16.74 3.56 -0.06
N GLY A 422 17.46 4.14 -1.02
CA GLY A 422 17.46 5.59 -1.30
C GLY A 422 16.23 6.09 -2.06
N LEU A 423 15.49 5.20 -2.78
CA LEU A 423 14.35 5.57 -3.64
C LEU A 423 13.15 4.64 -3.49
N GLY A 424 13.35 3.34 -3.28
CA GLY A 424 12.32 2.30 -3.39
C GLY A 424 11.39 2.20 -2.18
N THR A 425 11.61 2.96 -1.09
CA THR A 425 10.66 3.03 0.02
C THR A 425 9.55 4.03 -0.27
N PHE A 426 8.37 3.85 0.34
CA PHE A 426 7.25 4.77 0.19
C PHE A 426 7.64 6.22 0.49
N GLU A 427 8.34 6.46 1.61
CA GLU A 427 8.74 7.79 2.05
C GLU A 427 9.70 8.45 1.06
N ARG A 428 10.70 7.68 0.59
CA ARG A 428 11.71 8.18 -0.36
C ARG A 428 11.11 8.44 -1.73
N PHE A 429 10.25 7.54 -2.22
CA PHE A 429 9.53 7.74 -3.47
C PHE A 429 8.65 8.99 -3.42
N VAL A 430 7.83 9.13 -2.37
CA VAL A 430 6.97 10.31 -2.17
C VAL A 430 7.78 11.60 -2.04
N ALA A 431 8.91 11.56 -1.35
CA ALA A 431 9.74 12.74 -1.14
C ALA A 431 10.51 13.16 -2.39
N LYS A 432 11.11 12.19 -3.11
CA LYS A 432 12.12 12.45 -4.16
C LYS A 432 11.60 12.32 -5.60
N LEU A 433 10.66 11.40 -5.86
CA LEU A 433 10.24 11.04 -7.22
C LEU A 433 8.80 11.41 -7.56
N LEU A 434 7.86 11.29 -6.60
CA LEU A 434 6.47 11.67 -6.84
C LEU A 434 6.39 13.19 -7.05
N PRO A 435 5.96 13.71 -8.21
CA PRO A 435 5.91 15.13 -8.49
C PRO A 435 4.78 15.85 -7.73
N ASP A 436 4.97 17.13 -7.45
CA ASP A 436 3.88 18.07 -7.17
C ASP A 436 3.58 18.81 -8.49
N LEU A 437 2.51 18.44 -9.15
CA LEU A 437 2.22 18.95 -10.50
C LEU A 437 1.94 20.46 -10.52
N ARG A 438 1.52 21.06 -9.41
CA ARG A 438 1.30 22.53 -9.31
C ARG A 438 2.63 23.26 -9.21
N GLU A 439 3.54 22.79 -8.36
CA GLU A 439 4.87 23.40 -8.23
C GLU A 439 5.65 23.31 -9.57
N GLU A 440 5.62 22.15 -10.23
CA GLU A 440 6.31 21.96 -11.51
C GLU A 440 5.75 22.83 -12.63
N GLU A 441 4.44 23.09 -12.67
CA GLU A 441 3.85 24.00 -13.65
C GLU A 441 4.27 25.46 -13.41
N ILE A 442 4.40 25.86 -12.13
CA ILE A 442 4.90 27.20 -11.76
C ILE A 442 6.35 27.32 -12.17
N ASP A 443 7.20 26.35 -11.82
CA ASP A 443 8.62 26.35 -12.17
C ASP A 443 8.84 26.38 -13.68
N ALA A 444 8.06 25.60 -14.45
CA ALA A 444 8.13 25.59 -15.91
C ALA A 444 7.73 26.95 -16.52
N LYS A 445 6.70 27.61 -15.97
CA LYS A 445 6.28 28.96 -16.38
C LYS A 445 7.36 29.98 -16.05
N VAL A 446 7.91 29.96 -14.84
CA VAL A 446 9.00 30.84 -14.40
C VAL A 446 10.22 30.68 -15.30
N MET A 447 10.68 29.42 -15.55
CA MET A 447 11.82 29.15 -16.43
C MET A 447 11.59 29.61 -17.88
N LYS A 448 10.36 29.44 -18.41
CA LYS A 448 10.00 29.94 -19.73
C LYS A 448 10.06 31.46 -19.80
N THR A 449 9.61 32.14 -18.75
CA THR A 449 9.67 33.60 -18.66
C THR A 449 11.11 34.08 -18.59
N TYR A 450 11.97 33.46 -17.75
CA TYR A 450 13.40 33.77 -17.69
C TYR A 450 14.13 33.55 -19.02
N LYS A 451 13.87 32.45 -19.72
CA LYS A 451 14.43 32.21 -21.05
C LYS A 451 13.95 33.21 -22.07
N GLY A 452 12.70 33.68 -21.97
CA GLY A 452 12.17 34.75 -22.83
C GLY A 452 12.79 36.11 -22.54
N LEU A 453 13.21 36.38 -21.28
CA LEU A 453 13.87 37.64 -20.91
C LEU A 453 15.38 37.62 -21.16
N SER A 454 16.02 36.44 -21.28
CA SER A 454 17.45 36.28 -21.47
C SER A 454 17.87 36.16 -22.95
N LEU A 455 16.97 36.25 -23.90
CA LEU A 455 17.32 36.40 -25.32
C LEU A 455 17.75 37.83 -25.56
N PRO A 456 19.04 38.13 -25.88
CA PRO A 456 19.43 39.46 -26.33
C PRO A 456 18.72 39.72 -27.64
N SER A 457 18.01 40.82 -27.71
CA SER A 457 17.56 41.36 -28.97
C SER A 457 18.81 41.72 -29.80
N GLY A 458 19.24 40.77 -30.60
CA GLY A 458 20.24 41.05 -31.62
C GLY A 458 19.65 42.03 -32.63
N ARG A 459 19.82 43.33 -32.38
CA ARG A 459 19.75 44.33 -33.41
C ARG A 459 20.87 44.03 -34.39
N LYS A 460 20.53 43.48 -35.56
CA LYS A 460 21.36 43.62 -36.74
C LYS A 460 21.36 45.11 -37.08
N SER A 461 22.48 45.76 -36.90
CA SER A 461 22.76 47.06 -37.53
C SER A 461 22.89 46.78 -39.02
N ASP A 462 21.89 47.16 -39.80
CA ASP A 462 22.04 47.32 -41.23
C ASP A 462 23.01 48.48 -41.44
N ALA A 463 24.26 48.16 -41.79
CA ALA A 463 25.20 49.10 -42.33
C ALA A 463 24.72 49.45 -43.74
N ALA A 464 24.42 50.70 -43.93
CA ALA A 464 24.16 51.29 -45.25
C ALA A 464 25.43 51.14 -46.13
N GLU A 465 25.36 50.41 -47.18
CA GLU A 465 26.26 50.57 -48.33
C GLU A 465 25.79 51.75 -49.12
N GLU A 466 26.58 52.83 -49.08
CA GLU A 466 26.55 53.90 -50.07
C GLU A 466 27.09 53.36 -51.44
N ASP A 467 26.21 53.18 -52.36
CA ASP A 467 26.62 53.04 -53.75
C ASP A 467 26.67 54.44 -54.42
N SER A 468 27.90 54.88 -54.59
CA SER A 468 28.27 55.93 -55.48
C SER A 468 28.54 55.32 -56.85
N ASP A 469 27.75 55.67 -57.83
CA ASP A 469 28.13 55.83 -59.26
C ASP A 469 26.90 56.34 -60.00
N GLY A 470 26.86 57.49 -60.60
CA GLY A 470 27.66 58.13 -61.66
C GLY A 470 27.12 57.77 -63.07
N LYS A 471 26.16 58.43 -63.47
CA LYS A 471 25.84 58.97 -64.79
C LYS A 471 24.38 59.05 -65.15
#